data_2baef5c3ae1d0e4941a449b95d254602
#
_entry.id   2baef5c3ae1d0e4941a449b95d254602
#
_cell.length_a   1.000
_cell.length_b   1.000
_cell.length_c   1.000
_cell.angle_alpha   90.00
_cell.angle_beta   90.00
_cell.angle_gamma   90.00
#
_symmetry.space_group_name_H-M   'P 1'
#
loop_
_entity.id
_entity.type
_entity.pdbx_description
1 polymer ?
#
loop_
_entity_poly.entity_id
_entity_poly.type
_entity_poly.pdbx_seq_one_letter_code
_entity_poly.pdbx_strand_id
1 'polypeptide(L)'
;MLSKDFEIYYYNDNHFYGVTDHTHDYYEFYFFLEGNVTISIEKEHHHLKPGDMVFIPPGIHHHVSSVGETLPYQRFVFWISQDYCQKLKELSKD
;
A
#
# COMPACT_ATOMS: atom_id res chain seq x y z
N MET A 1 -10.12 7.29 0.02
CA MET A 1 -9.72 7.72 -1.34
C MET A 1 -10.66 8.82 -1.80
N LEU A 2 -10.10 9.94 -2.25
CA LEU A 2 -10.89 11.12 -2.65
C LEU A 2 -11.41 11.01 -4.08
N SER A 3 -10.61 10.44 -4.98
CA SER A 3 -11.04 10.19 -6.36
C SER A 3 -11.97 8.97 -6.41
N LYS A 4 -12.89 8.95 -7.34
CA LYS A 4 -13.77 7.79 -7.52
C LYS A 4 -13.17 6.69 -8.38
N ASP A 5 -12.07 6.95 -9.08
CA ASP A 5 -11.42 5.98 -9.97
C ASP A 5 -10.11 5.47 -9.40
N PHE A 6 -9.09 6.30 -9.35
CA PHE A 6 -7.79 5.92 -8.82
C PHE A 6 -7.05 7.12 -8.26
N GLU A 7 -5.99 6.84 -7.45
CA GLU A 7 -5.08 7.86 -6.91
C GLU A 7 -3.68 7.26 -6.82
N ILE A 8 -2.66 8.07 -7.10
CA ILE A 8 -1.26 7.70 -6.97
C ILE A 8 -0.59 8.72 -6.07
N TYR A 9 0.15 8.25 -5.07
CA TYR A 9 0.89 9.10 -4.14
C TYR A 9 2.33 8.61 -4.00
N TYR A 10 3.26 9.56 -3.92
CA TYR A 10 4.62 9.32 -3.51
C TYR A 10 4.81 9.94 -2.13
N TYR A 11 5.35 9.16 -1.19
CA TYR A 11 5.63 9.61 0.16
C TYR A 11 7.11 9.45 0.46
N ASN A 12 7.68 10.46 1.11
CA ASN A 12 9.05 10.45 1.58
C ASN A 12 9.05 11.09 2.98
N ASP A 13 9.06 10.25 4.00
CA ASP A 13 8.97 10.68 5.38
C ASP A 13 10.29 10.42 6.11
N ASN A 14 10.78 11.44 6.84
CA ASN A 14 11.98 11.32 7.67
C ASN A 14 11.67 10.71 9.04
N HIS A 15 10.40 10.69 9.43
CA HIS A 15 9.94 10.11 10.69
C HIS A 15 8.82 9.12 10.39
N PHE A 16 8.87 7.97 11.03
CA PHE A 16 7.81 6.99 10.93
C PHE A 16 6.80 7.22 12.05
N TYR A 17 5.56 7.46 11.66
CA TYR A 17 4.43 7.49 12.58
C TYR A 17 3.68 6.18 12.43
N GLY A 18 3.62 5.40 13.50
CA GLY A 18 2.90 4.14 13.47
C GLY A 18 1.47 4.32 12.99
N VAL A 19 1.04 3.45 12.08
CA VAL A 19 -0.32 3.44 11.57
C VAL A 19 -1.04 2.25 12.19
N THR A 20 -2.23 2.49 12.76
CA THR A 20 -3.04 1.40 13.30
C THR A 20 -3.48 0.46 12.19
N ASP A 21 -3.72 -0.79 12.56
CA ASP A 21 -4.28 -1.78 11.64
C ASP A 21 -5.60 -1.26 11.06
N HIS A 22 -5.73 -1.33 9.73
CA HIS A 22 -6.89 -0.77 9.04
C HIS A 22 -7.27 -1.60 7.81
N THR A 23 -8.48 -1.35 7.33
CA THR A 23 -8.97 -1.87 6.04
C THR A 23 -9.51 -0.72 5.22
N HIS A 24 -9.66 -0.95 3.91
CA HIS A 24 -10.35 -0.03 3.04
C HIS A 24 -11.07 -0.80 1.92
N ASP A 25 -11.94 -0.12 1.19
CA ASP A 25 -12.81 -0.73 0.19
C ASP A 25 -12.28 -0.64 -1.24
N TYR A 26 -11.02 -0.28 -1.40
CA TYR A 26 -10.35 -0.16 -2.70
C TYR A 26 -9.11 -1.05 -2.72
N TYR A 27 -8.60 -1.32 -3.92
CA TYR A 27 -7.35 -2.06 -4.12
C TYR A 27 -6.17 -1.13 -3.89
N GLU A 28 -5.12 -1.65 -3.25
CA GLU A 28 -3.87 -0.90 -3.06
C GLU A 28 -2.70 -1.67 -3.64
N PHE A 29 -1.86 -0.96 -4.42
CA PHE A 29 -0.54 -1.41 -4.81
C PHE A 29 0.47 -0.55 -4.06
N TYR A 30 1.32 -1.19 -3.28
CA TYR A 30 2.30 -0.54 -2.43
C TYR A 30 3.69 -0.89 -2.94
N PHE A 31 4.45 0.12 -3.36
CA PHE A 31 5.80 -0.03 -3.88
C PHE A 31 6.80 0.54 -2.89
N PHE A 32 7.60 -0.32 -2.29
CA PHE A 32 8.59 0.08 -1.31
C PHE A 32 9.89 0.48 -1.99
N LEU A 33 10.40 1.67 -1.70
CA LEU A 33 11.63 2.20 -2.27
C LEU A 33 12.77 2.22 -1.26
N GLU A 34 12.53 2.71 -0.06
CA GLU A 34 13.55 2.86 0.97
C GLU A 34 12.93 2.92 2.36
N GLY A 35 13.65 2.39 3.35
CA GLY A 35 13.25 2.45 4.74
C GLY A 35 13.55 1.15 5.47
N ASN A 36 13.22 1.13 6.76
CA ASN A 36 13.33 -0.06 7.60
C ASN A 36 11.96 -0.35 8.19
N VAL A 37 11.12 -1.02 7.41
CA VAL A 37 9.73 -1.25 7.79
C VAL A 37 9.32 -2.69 7.54
N THR A 38 8.36 -3.12 8.35
CA THR A 38 7.69 -4.41 8.20
C THR A 38 6.22 -4.13 7.91
N ILE A 39 5.68 -4.77 6.88
CA ILE A 39 4.24 -4.72 6.61
C ILE A 39 3.58 -5.95 7.19
N SER A 40 2.49 -5.74 7.90
CA SER A 40 1.65 -6.82 8.42
C SER A 40 0.38 -6.89 7.60
N ILE A 41 0.12 -8.04 7.00
CA ILE A 41 -1.08 -8.29 6.20
C ILE A 41 -1.78 -9.48 6.83
N GLU A 42 -2.97 -9.25 7.37
CA GLU A 42 -3.67 -10.19 8.22
C GLU A 42 -2.76 -10.61 9.38
N LYS A 43 -2.36 -11.86 9.44
CA LYS A 43 -1.46 -12.37 10.50
C LYS A 43 -0.03 -12.59 10.01
N GLU A 44 0.27 -12.22 8.76
CA GLU A 44 1.59 -12.39 8.18
C GLU A 44 2.39 -11.09 8.29
N HIS A 45 3.69 -11.21 8.57
CA HIS A 45 4.62 -10.09 8.70
C HIS A 45 5.75 -10.24 7.70
N HIS A 46 6.00 -9.18 6.92
CA HIS A 46 7.03 -9.18 5.90
C HIS A 46 7.93 -7.96 6.06
N HIS A 47 9.22 -8.19 6.30
CA HIS A 47 10.19 -7.11 6.27
C HIS A 47 10.47 -6.73 4.83
N LEU A 48 10.22 -5.46 4.48
CA LEU A 48 10.29 -5.00 3.09
C LEU A 48 11.73 -4.69 2.68
N LYS A 49 12.02 -4.99 1.42
CA LYS A 49 13.29 -4.67 0.77
C LYS A 49 13.03 -3.70 -0.38
N PRO A 50 13.97 -2.79 -0.68
CA PRO A 50 13.81 -1.87 -1.81
C PRO A 50 13.43 -2.61 -3.09
N GLY A 51 12.38 -2.14 -3.75
CA GLY A 51 11.83 -2.77 -4.96
C GLY A 51 10.70 -3.75 -4.72
N ASP A 52 10.39 -4.06 -3.46
CA ASP A 52 9.25 -4.94 -3.16
C ASP A 52 7.94 -4.25 -3.48
N MET A 53 7.02 -5.02 -4.02
CA MET A 53 5.64 -4.59 -4.28
C MET A 53 4.68 -5.45 -3.49
N VAL A 54 3.70 -4.81 -2.88
CA VAL A 54 2.66 -5.50 -2.11
C VAL A 54 1.31 -5.14 -2.70
N PHE A 55 0.48 -6.15 -2.94
CA PHE A 55 -0.89 -5.97 -3.39
C PHE A 55 -1.84 -6.25 -2.24
N ILE A 56 -2.71 -5.29 -1.95
CA ILE A 56 -3.66 -5.38 -0.85
C ILE A 56 -5.08 -5.24 -1.40
N PRO A 57 -5.83 -6.36 -1.48
CA PRO A 57 -7.24 -6.31 -1.89
C PRO A 57 -8.13 -5.59 -0.89
N PRO A 58 -9.34 -5.17 -1.29
CA PRO A 58 -10.32 -4.59 -0.36
C PRO A 58 -10.62 -5.52 0.80
N GLY A 59 -10.78 -4.94 1.98
CA GLY A 59 -11.19 -5.66 3.19
C GLY A 59 -10.07 -6.39 3.94
N ILE A 60 -8.84 -6.35 3.44
CA ILE A 60 -7.70 -7.02 4.08
C ILE A 60 -7.09 -6.11 5.13
N HIS A 61 -6.99 -6.60 6.37
CA HIS A 61 -6.35 -5.87 7.46
C HIS A 61 -4.86 -5.76 7.23
N HIS A 62 -4.33 -4.56 7.31
CA HIS A 62 -2.91 -4.32 7.12
C HIS A 62 -2.41 -3.10 7.88
N HIS A 63 -1.13 -3.09 8.19
CA HIS A 63 -0.44 -1.92 8.73
C HIS A 63 1.06 -2.05 8.50
N VAL A 64 1.75 -0.92 8.61
CA VAL A 64 3.22 -0.85 8.47
C VAL A 64 3.79 -0.43 9.82
N SER A 65 4.87 -1.10 10.22
CA SER A 65 5.60 -0.77 11.44
C SER A 65 7.08 -0.56 11.13
N SER A 66 7.72 0.32 11.88
CA SER A 66 9.16 0.56 11.78
C SER A 66 9.89 -0.22 12.87
N VAL A 67 11.07 -0.73 12.52
CA VAL A 67 11.95 -1.40 13.49
C VAL A 67 13.21 -0.57 13.63
N GLY A 68 13.31 0.21 14.70
CA GLY A 68 14.54 0.94 15.04
C GLY A 68 14.72 2.26 14.33
N GLU A 69 15.89 2.48 13.75
CA GLU A 69 16.36 3.79 13.34
C GLU A 69 15.60 4.49 12.22
N THR A 70 15.70 5.82 12.26
CA THR A 70 15.13 6.73 11.26
C THR A 70 15.92 6.71 9.97
N LEU A 71 15.54 5.83 9.06
CA LEU A 71 15.91 5.99 7.66
C LEU A 71 14.77 6.72 6.96
N PRO A 72 15.06 7.48 5.90
CA PRO A 72 13.99 8.00 5.07
C PRO A 72 13.09 6.86 4.61
N TYR A 73 11.80 7.04 4.78
CA TYR A 73 10.81 6.04 4.37
C TYR A 73 10.15 6.52 3.09
N GLN A 74 10.49 5.86 1.98
CA GLN A 74 10.02 6.25 0.65
C GLN A 74 9.21 5.12 0.03
N ARG A 75 8.04 5.47 -0.53
CA ARG A 75 7.15 4.52 -1.17
C ARG A 75 6.20 5.23 -2.12
N PHE A 76 5.74 4.46 -3.12
CA PHE A 76 4.58 4.84 -3.92
C PHE A 76 3.39 4.01 -3.47
N VAL A 77 2.22 4.62 -3.43
CA VAL A 77 0.95 3.90 -3.26
C VAL A 77 0.04 4.23 -4.41
N PHE A 78 -0.60 3.20 -4.93
CA PHE A 78 -1.56 3.32 -6.02
C PHE A 78 -2.86 2.68 -5.55
N TRP A 79 -3.91 3.48 -5.47
CA TRP A 79 -5.23 3.03 -5.05
C TRP A 79 -6.18 3.02 -6.22
N ILE A 80 -6.94 1.93 -6.40
CA ILE A 80 -7.93 1.79 -7.48
C ILE A 80 -9.26 1.38 -6.86
N SER A 81 -10.33 2.09 -7.23
CA SER A 81 -11.67 1.72 -6.79
C SER A 81 -12.09 0.39 -7.39
N GLN A 82 -13.00 -0.31 -6.71
CA GLN A 82 -13.54 -1.58 -7.21
C GLN A 82 -14.28 -1.38 -8.54
N ASP A 83 -15.04 -0.30 -8.67
CA ASP A 83 -15.78 0.02 -9.89
C ASP A 83 -14.85 0.24 -11.09
N TYR A 84 -13.78 1.01 -10.89
CA TYR A 84 -12.81 1.26 -11.96
C TYR A 84 -12.09 -0.03 -12.36
N CYS A 85 -11.72 -0.85 -11.38
CA CYS A 85 -11.09 -2.14 -11.64
C CYS A 85 -11.99 -3.06 -12.45
N GLN A 86 -13.30 -3.07 -12.16
CA GLN A 86 -14.27 -3.84 -12.91
C GLN A 86 -14.40 -3.34 -14.36
N LYS A 87 -14.39 -2.05 -14.57
CA LYS A 87 -14.40 -1.44 -15.90
C LYS A 87 -13.17 -1.86 -16.71
N LEU A 88 -12.00 -1.88 -16.09
CA LEU A 88 -10.76 -2.32 -16.75
C LEU A 88 -10.85 -3.79 -17.16
N LYS A 89 -11.42 -4.64 -16.32
CA LYS A 89 -11.63 -6.05 -16.65
C LYS A 89 -12.56 -6.21 -17.86
N GLU A 90 -13.61 -5.43 -17.95
CA GLU A 90 -14.53 -5.46 -19.07
C GLU A 90 -13.86 -5.04 -20.37
N LEU A 91 -12.99 -4.03 -20.33
CA LEU A 91 -12.24 -3.56 -21.49
C LEU A 91 -11.20 -4.58 -21.96
N SER A 92 -10.68 -5.41 -21.07
CA SER A 92 -9.66 -6.40 -21.43
C SER A 92 -10.22 -7.74 -21.87
N LYS A 93 -11.53 -7.89 -21.90
CA LYS A 93 -12.19 -9.09 -22.44
C LYS A 93 -12.21 -9.02 -23.95
N ASP A 94 -11.59 -9.94 -24.57
CA ASP A 94 -11.64 -10.13 -26.02
C ASP A 94 -12.62 -11.25 -26.37
#